data_392c9464f4d818096857252e61602fa1
#
_entry.id   392c9464f4d818096857252e61602fa1
#
_cell.length_a   1.000
_cell.length_b   1.000
_cell.length_c   1.000
_cell.angle_alpha   90.00
_cell.angle_beta   90.00
_cell.angle_gamma   90.00
#
_symmetry.space_group_name_H-M   'P 1'
#
loop_
_entity.id
_entity.type
_entity.pdbx_description
1 polymer ?
#
loop_
_entity_poly.entity_id
_entity_poly.type
_entity_poly.pdbx_seq_one_letter_code
_entity_poly.pdbx_strand_id
1 'polypeptide(L)'
;MRDNFSHIHDILVSLEIDKVDGFIFDLGVSSHQLDDGSRGFSYMNNGKLDMRMDQRNPCTAYEIVNTYEEEELARIIWEYGEERWAKRIAQFICEFREKKPIETTDDLVSVIKAAIPAHARRNGPHPAKRTFQAIRIEVNNELGILKDTMEACVSHLKVGGRVGVITFQSLEDRIIKKAFKEMERDCICPPELPVCVCHHHRLVKSIGKAQKPSAKEIEENPRARSAVLRVVERV
;
A
#
# COMPACT_ATOMS: atom_id res chain seq x y z
N MET A 1 6.13 21.25 1.42
CA MET A 1 5.49 21.04 0.10
C MET A 1 4.44 19.97 0.25
N ARG A 2 3.25 20.09 -0.36
CA ARG A 2 2.21 19.07 -0.35
C ARG A 2 2.18 18.38 -1.71
N ASP A 3 2.70 17.14 -1.77
CA ASP A 3 2.71 16.36 -3.01
C ASP A 3 2.77 14.85 -2.68
N ASN A 4 2.67 14.00 -3.72
CA ASN A 4 2.86 12.57 -3.58
C ASN A 4 4.37 12.27 -3.50
N PHE A 5 4.75 11.35 -2.64
CA PHE A 5 6.16 10.96 -2.48
C PHE A 5 6.75 10.27 -3.72
N SER A 6 5.93 9.80 -4.66
CA SER A 6 6.40 9.33 -5.97
C SER A 6 7.13 10.42 -6.78
N HIS A 7 6.84 11.69 -6.50
CA HIS A 7 7.48 12.84 -7.14
C HIS A 7 8.73 13.33 -6.39
N ILE A 8 9.33 12.53 -5.52
CA ILE A 8 10.45 12.95 -4.66
C ILE A 8 11.63 13.50 -5.46
N HIS A 9 11.92 12.91 -6.63
CA HIS A 9 12.95 13.41 -7.54
C HIS A 9 12.65 14.85 -7.98
N ASP A 10 11.46 15.10 -8.53
CA ASP A 10 11.05 16.41 -9.04
C ASP A 10 10.98 17.45 -7.91
N ILE A 11 10.52 17.02 -6.73
CA ILE A 11 10.50 17.87 -5.53
C ILE A 11 11.90 18.33 -5.15
N LEU A 12 12.87 17.43 -5.09
CA LEU A 12 14.24 17.78 -4.73
C LEU A 12 14.92 18.65 -5.78
N VAL A 13 14.69 18.34 -7.06
CA VAL A 13 15.17 19.17 -8.18
C VAL A 13 14.59 20.59 -8.09
N SER A 14 13.28 20.73 -7.83
CA SER A 14 12.62 22.03 -7.71
C SER A 14 13.12 22.87 -6.53
N LEU A 15 13.68 22.22 -5.52
CA LEU A 15 14.27 22.85 -4.34
C LEU A 15 15.78 23.03 -4.46
N GLU A 16 16.39 22.68 -5.59
CA GLU A 16 17.84 22.72 -5.83
C GLU A 16 18.63 21.87 -4.80
N ILE A 17 18.01 20.75 -4.33
CA ILE A 17 18.61 19.82 -3.39
C ILE A 17 19.11 18.61 -4.15
N ASP A 18 20.44 18.45 -4.30
CA ASP A 18 21.02 17.28 -4.95
C ASP A 18 21.01 16.05 -4.05
N LYS A 19 21.46 16.17 -2.81
CA LYS A 19 21.58 15.07 -1.86
C LYS A 19 21.05 15.43 -0.47
N VAL A 20 20.49 14.41 0.19
CA VAL A 20 19.99 14.50 1.57
C VAL A 20 20.66 13.46 2.47
N ASP A 21 20.56 13.66 3.78
CA ASP A 21 21.11 12.73 4.78
C ASP A 21 20.15 11.55 5.07
N GLY A 22 18.86 11.70 4.77
CA GLY A 22 17.92 10.62 4.98
C GLY A 22 16.49 10.90 4.54
N PHE A 23 15.72 9.80 4.41
CA PHE A 23 14.29 9.79 4.20
C PHE A 23 13.62 8.93 5.26
N ILE A 24 12.42 9.35 5.69
CA ILE A 24 11.51 8.54 6.49
C ILE A 24 10.16 8.49 5.78
N PHE A 25 9.64 7.28 5.63
CA PHE A 25 8.31 7.01 5.08
C PHE A 25 7.45 6.33 6.15
N ASP A 26 6.26 6.90 6.36
CA ASP A 26 5.17 6.32 7.14
C ASP A 26 4.04 6.02 6.17
N LEU A 27 3.99 4.76 5.67
CA LEU A 27 3.11 4.40 4.56
C LEU A 27 1.67 4.18 5.02
N GLY A 28 0.76 4.28 4.06
CA GLY A 28 -0.66 4.04 4.26
C GLY A 28 -1.45 5.28 4.68
N VAL A 29 -2.62 5.06 5.27
CA VAL A 29 -3.57 6.13 5.65
C VAL A 29 -3.29 6.63 7.05
N SER A 30 -3.46 7.94 7.25
CA SER A 30 -3.38 8.54 8.58
C SER A 30 -4.59 8.18 9.45
N SER A 31 -4.41 8.24 10.78
CA SER A 31 -5.52 8.06 11.72
C SER A 31 -6.67 9.04 11.46
N HIS A 32 -6.35 10.29 11.13
CA HIS A 32 -7.35 11.30 10.79
C HIS A 32 -8.21 10.89 9.58
N GLN A 33 -7.61 10.33 8.53
CA GLN A 33 -8.35 9.85 7.35
C GLN A 33 -9.28 8.68 7.67
N LEU A 34 -8.87 7.78 8.60
CA LEU A 34 -9.69 6.65 9.05
C LEU A 34 -10.84 7.09 9.96
N ASP A 35 -10.63 8.11 10.78
CA ASP A 35 -11.59 8.58 11.77
C ASP A 35 -12.65 9.51 11.15
N ASP A 36 -12.33 10.17 10.03
CA ASP A 36 -13.28 10.96 9.25
C ASP A 36 -14.13 10.05 8.35
N GLY A 37 -15.33 9.71 8.82
CA GLY A 37 -16.28 8.86 8.06
C GLY A 37 -16.64 9.42 6.68
N SER A 38 -16.61 10.75 6.48
CA SER A 38 -16.93 11.38 5.19
C SER A 38 -15.93 11.03 4.08
N ARG A 39 -14.72 10.58 4.45
CA ARG A 39 -13.64 10.19 3.54
C ARG A 39 -13.77 8.76 2.99
N GLY A 40 -14.66 7.93 3.54
CA GLY A 40 -14.97 6.59 3.07
C GLY A 40 -13.88 5.52 3.28
N PHE A 41 -12.82 5.79 4.04
CA PHE A 41 -11.76 4.81 4.33
C PHE A 41 -12.20 3.70 5.31
N SER A 42 -13.15 3.99 6.18
CA SER A 42 -13.59 3.09 7.22
C SER A 42 -14.85 2.31 6.82
N TYR A 43 -14.80 1.00 7.00
CA TYR A 43 -15.97 0.12 6.89
C TYR A 43 -16.83 0.09 8.18
N MET A 44 -16.47 0.86 9.18
CA MET A 44 -17.19 0.97 10.46
C MET A 44 -18.08 2.21 10.51
N ASN A 45 -17.84 3.19 9.67
CA ASN A 45 -18.56 4.44 9.61
C ASN A 45 -19.23 4.59 8.25
N ASN A 46 -20.50 5.00 8.24
CA ASN A 46 -21.19 5.29 6.99
C ASN A 46 -20.67 6.60 6.38
N GLY A 47 -20.34 6.57 5.10
CA GLY A 47 -19.85 7.71 4.35
C GLY A 47 -19.86 7.45 2.84
N LYS A 48 -19.53 8.47 2.05
CA LYS A 48 -19.39 8.32 0.59
C LYS A 48 -18.21 7.39 0.28
N LEU A 49 -18.30 6.63 -0.80
CA LEU A 49 -17.20 5.81 -1.32
C LEU A 49 -16.17 6.69 -2.03
N ASP A 50 -15.34 7.40 -1.28
CA ASP A 50 -14.27 8.24 -1.80
C ASP A 50 -12.91 7.53 -1.77
N MET A 51 -12.35 7.27 -0.60
CA MET A 51 -11.06 6.62 -0.31
C MET A 51 -9.83 7.31 -0.93
N ARG A 52 -9.92 8.51 -1.49
CA ARG A 52 -8.78 9.24 -2.04
C ARG A 52 -7.93 9.83 -0.92
N MET A 53 -6.64 9.56 -0.90
CA MET A 53 -5.68 10.28 -0.04
C MET A 53 -5.52 11.72 -0.52
N ASP A 54 -5.36 11.91 -1.83
CA ASP A 54 -5.39 13.21 -2.50
C ASP A 54 -6.71 13.43 -3.22
N GLN A 55 -7.50 14.37 -2.75
CA GLN A 55 -8.81 14.71 -3.34
C GLN A 55 -8.73 15.29 -4.76
N ARG A 56 -7.54 15.64 -5.24
CA ARG A 56 -7.31 16.04 -6.65
C ARG A 56 -7.34 14.85 -7.62
N ASN A 57 -7.16 13.62 -7.11
CA ASN A 57 -7.30 12.41 -7.93
C ASN A 57 -8.75 12.30 -8.43
N PRO A 58 -9.00 12.12 -9.72
CA PRO A 58 -10.35 11.96 -10.25
C PRO A 58 -11.00 10.61 -9.91
N CYS A 59 -10.20 9.56 -9.70
CA CYS A 59 -10.69 8.20 -9.41
C CYS A 59 -11.01 8.03 -7.93
N THR A 60 -12.26 7.75 -7.60
CA THR A 60 -12.73 7.44 -6.25
C THR A 60 -13.05 5.95 -6.10
N ALA A 61 -13.30 5.50 -4.88
CA ALA A 61 -13.80 4.14 -4.65
C ALA A 61 -15.17 3.93 -5.31
N TYR A 62 -15.98 4.98 -5.45
CA TYR A 62 -17.25 4.94 -6.16
C TYR A 62 -17.06 4.56 -7.64
N GLU A 63 -16.12 5.20 -8.36
CA GLU A 63 -15.84 4.87 -9.76
C GLU A 63 -15.38 3.42 -9.87
N ILE A 64 -14.42 2.96 -9.05
CA ILE A 64 -13.94 1.58 -9.10
C ILE A 64 -15.09 0.59 -8.95
N VAL A 65 -15.89 0.74 -7.90
CA VAL A 65 -16.96 -0.20 -7.58
C VAL A 65 -18.06 -0.21 -8.63
N ASN A 66 -18.40 0.97 -9.21
CA ASN A 66 -19.52 1.09 -10.14
C ASN A 66 -19.15 0.97 -11.61
N THR A 67 -17.85 1.06 -11.99
CA THR A 67 -17.45 1.06 -13.40
C THR A 67 -16.50 -0.05 -13.82
N TYR A 68 -15.69 -0.60 -12.90
CA TYR A 68 -14.75 -1.66 -13.25
C TYR A 68 -15.48 -2.94 -13.64
N GLU A 69 -14.92 -3.68 -14.62
CA GLU A 69 -15.43 -4.99 -15.01
C GLU A 69 -15.25 -6.03 -13.89
N GLU A 70 -16.06 -7.09 -13.90
CA GLU A 70 -16.07 -8.11 -12.86
C GLU A 70 -14.69 -8.76 -12.67
N GLU A 71 -14.01 -9.07 -13.77
CA GLU A 71 -12.68 -9.67 -13.75
C GLU A 71 -11.65 -8.75 -13.09
N GLU A 72 -11.74 -7.44 -13.34
CA GLU A 72 -10.83 -6.48 -12.78
C GLU A 72 -11.10 -6.23 -11.29
N LEU A 73 -12.36 -6.15 -10.90
CA LEU A 73 -12.74 -6.14 -9.47
C LEU A 73 -12.23 -7.39 -8.75
N ALA A 74 -12.41 -8.57 -9.34
CA ALA A 74 -11.93 -9.82 -8.77
C ALA A 74 -10.40 -9.83 -8.65
N ARG A 75 -9.68 -9.32 -9.66
CA ARG A 75 -8.22 -9.20 -9.64
C ARG A 75 -7.74 -8.33 -8.49
N ILE A 76 -8.22 -7.09 -8.39
CA ILE A 76 -7.77 -6.17 -7.33
C ILE A 76 -8.12 -6.69 -5.93
N ILE A 77 -9.30 -7.27 -5.75
CA ILE A 77 -9.73 -7.83 -4.46
C ILE A 77 -8.86 -9.04 -4.08
N TRP A 78 -8.45 -9.85 -5.05
CA TRP A 78 -7.54 -10.96 -4.84
C TRP A 78 -6.11 -10.51 -4.56
N GLU A 79 -5.55 -9.67 -5.43
CA GLU A 79 -4.13 -9.28 -5.37
C GLU A 79 -3.85 -8.32 -4.22
N TYR A 80 -4.70 -7.30 -4.01
CA TYR A 80 -4.48 -6.26 -3.01
C TYR A 80 -5.19 -6.53 -1.68
N GLY A 81 -6.27 -7.30 -1.71
CA GLY A 81 -6.98 -7.70 -0.51
C GLY A 81 -6.51 -9.04 0.07
N GLU A 82 -5.83 -9.86 -0.72
CA GLU A 82 -5.55 -11.27 -0.38
C GLU A 82 -6.85 -11.99 0.05
N GLU A 83 -7.99 -11.66 -0.61
CA GLU A 83 -9.33 -12.12 -0.24
C GLU A 83 -9.76 -13.34 -1.08
N ARG A 84 -9.93 -14.48 -0.41
CA ARG A 84 -10.28 -15.74 -1.08
C ARG A 84 -11.65 -15.72 -1.77
N TRP A 85 -12.55 -14.85 -1.34
CA TRP A 85 -13.89 -14.70 -1.91
C TRP A 85 -13.95 -13.64 -3.03
N ALA A 86 -12.80 -13.20 -3.55
CA ALA A 86 -12.67 -12.10 -4.49
C ALA A 86 -13.62 -12.21 -5.69
N LYS A 87 -13.65 -13.35 -6.38
CA LYS A 87 -14.56 -13.56 -7.54
C LYS A 87 -16.02 -13.39 -7.16
N ARG A 88 -16.44 -14.00 -6.04
CA ARG A 88 -17.81 -13.93 -5.60
C ARG A 88 -18.20 -12.52 -5.13
N ILE A 89 -17.28 -11.79 -4.49
CA ILE A 89 -17.51 -10.40 -4.10
C ILE A 89 -17.67 -9.53 -5.35
N ALA A 90 -16.80 -9.68 -6.35
CA ALA A 90 -16.88 -8.95 -7.62
C ALA A 90 -18.22 -9.20 -8.33
N GLN A 91 -18.63 -10.46 -8.47
CA GLN A 91 -19.93 -10.82 -9.02
C GLN A 91 -21.09 -10.11 -8.29
N PHE A 92 -21.11 -10.17 -6.95
CA PHE A 92 -22.16 -9.54 -6.14
C PHE A 92 -22.17 -8.01 -6.27
N ILE A 93 -20.99 -7.38 -6.41
CA ILE A 93 -20.88 -5.95 -6.69
C ILE A 93 -21.54 -5.64 -8.04
N CYS A 94 -21.21 -6.38 -9.10
CA CYS A 94 -21.79 -6.19 -10.41
C CYS A 94 -23.31 -6.40 -10.43
N GLU A 95 -23.80 -7.49 -9.86
CA GLU A 95 -25.24 -7.77 -9.76
C GLU A 95 -26.03 -6.70 -8.96
N PHE A 96 -25.38 -6.11 -7.94
CA PHE A 96 -26.02 -5.08 -7.13
C PHE A 96 -26.09 -3.74 -7.86
N ARG A 97 -24.99 -3.32 -8.51
CA ARG A 97 -24.90 -2.04 -9.20
C ARG A 97 -25.80 -1.93 -10.43
N GLU A 98 -26.18 -3.08 -11.05
CA GLU A 98 -27.20 -3.12 -12.11
C GLU A 98 -28.56 -2.60 -11.65
N LYS A 99 -28.87 -2.75 -10.36
CA LYS A 99 -30.16 -2.33 -9.77
C LYS A 99 -30.10 -0.94 -9.20
N LYS A 100 -29.01 -0.63 -8.51
CA LYS A 100 -28.78 0.65 -7.83
C LYS A 100 -27.26 0.85 -7.66
N PRO A 101 -26.72 2.03 -7.99
CA PRO A 101 -25.33 2.35 -7.69
C PRO A 101 -24.98 2.13 -6.20
N ILE A 102 -23.75 1.68 -5.95
CA ILE A 102 -23.19 1.53 -4.61
C ILE A 102 -22.59 2.88 -4.22
N GLU A 103 -23.26 3.65 -3.38
CA GLU A 103 -22.90 5.05 -3.09
C GLU A 103 -22.14 5.20 -1.78
N THR A 104 -22.44 4.33 -0.82
CA THR A 104 -21.93 4.45 0.55
C THR A 104 -21.07 3.27 0.96
N THR A 105 -20.26 3.49 2.00
CA THR A 105 -19.52 2.40 2.67
C THR A 105 -20.44 1.31 3.21
N ASP A 106 -21.61 1.66 3.72
CA ASP A 106 -22.60 0.69 4.23
C ASP A 106 -23.23 -0.14 3.10
N ASP A 107 -23.51 0.46 1.93
CA ASP A 107 -23.96 -0.28 0.76
C ASP A 107 -22.91 -1.35 0.39
N LEU A 108 -21.64 -0.95 0.26
CA LEU A 108 -20.54 -1.85 -0.08
C LEU A 108 -20.34 -2.94 0.97
N VAL A 109 -20.36 -2.60 2.26
CA VAL A 109 -20.28 -3.58 3.37
C VAL A 109 -21.39 -4.61 3.28
N SER A 110 -22.62 -4.17 2.96
CA SER A 110 -23.79 -5.04 2.82
C SER A 110 -23.64 -6.04 1.68
N VAL A 111 -23.15 -5.57 0.52
CA VAL A 111 -22.86 -6.42 -0.66
C VAL A 111 -21.77 -7.44 -0.31
N ILE A 112 -20.67 -7.02 0.31
CA ILE A 112 -19.57 -7.93 0.72
C ILE A 112 -20.09 -8.99 1.71
N LYS A 113 -20.89 -8.58 2.69
CA LYS A 113 -21.49 -9.51 3.66
C LYS A 113 -22.43 -10.52 2.98
N ALA A 114 -23.17 -10.13 1.95
CA ALA A 114 -24.02 -11.03 1.19
C ALA A 114 -23.19 -12.03 0.35
N ALA A 115 -22.08 -11.58 -0.19
CA ALA A 115 -21.19 -12.42 -1.00
C ALA A 115 -20.45 -13.49 -0.17
N ILE A 116 -20.01 -13.15 1.05
CA ILE A 116 -19.24 -14.08 1.89
C ILE A 116 -20.20 -14.98 2.70
N PRO A 117 -20.07 -16.32 2.63
CA PRO A 117 -20.92 -17.24 3.38
C PRO A 117 -20.90 -16.98 4.90
N ALA A 118 -22.06 -17.11 5.56
CA ALA A 118 -22.22 -16.80 6.97
C ALA A 118 -21.21 -17.52 7.89
N HIS A 119 -20.93 -18.79 7.61
CA HIS A 119 -19.96 -19.56 8.40
C HIS A 119 -18.53 -19.00 8.29
N ALA A 120 -18.15 -18.44 7.14
CA ALA A 120 -16.83 -17.85 6.92
C ALA A 120 -16.65 -16.47 7.58
N ARG A 121 -17.76 -15.82 7.97
CA ARG A 121 -17.76 -14.50 8.65
C ARG A 121 -17.76 -14.58 10.18
N ARG A 122 -17.97 -15.78 10.75
CA ARG A 122 -18.13 -15.94 12.21
C ARG A 122 -16.84 -15.72 12.98
N ASN A 123 -15.72 -16.12 12.39
CA ASN A 123 -14.41 -16.06 13.05
C ASN A 123 -13.45 -15.25 12.19
N GLY A 124 -12.70 -14.33 12.79
CA GLY A 124 -11.69 -13.53 12.11
C GLY A 124 -11.98 -12.03 12.04
N PRO A 125 -11.24 -11.28 11.22
CA PRO A 125 -11.45 -9.85 11.05
C PRO A 125 -12.78 -9.55 10.36
N HIS A 126 -13.21 -8.28 10.43
CA HIS A 126 -14.42 -7.84 9.74
C HIS A 126 -14.39 -8.21 8.25
N PRO A 127 -15.47 -8.78 7.67
CA PRO A 127 -15.47 -9.33 6.30
C PRO A 127 -15.15 -8.30 5.23
N ALA A 128 -15.47 -7.03 5.43
CA ALA A 128 -15.15 -5.97 4.48
C ALA A 128 -13.68 -5.49 4.53
N LYS A 129 -12.91 -5.83 5.57
CA LYS A 129 -11.55 -5.28 5.78
C LYS A 129 -10.65 -5.43 4.55
N ARG A 130 -10.62 -6.63 3.97
CA ARG A 130 -9.73 -6.95 2.84
C ARG A 130 -10.18 -6.28 1.54
N THR A 131 -11.47 -6.24 1.28
CA THR A 131 -12.02 -5.59 0.09
C THR A 131 -11.83 -4.08 0.16
N PHE A 132 -12.05 -3.45 1.32
CA PHE A 132 -11.76 -2.02 1.53
C PHE A 132 -10.29 -1.69 1.34
N GLN A 133 -9.39 -2.53 1.87
CA GLN A 133 -7.95 -2.40 1.63
C GLN A 133 -7.63 -2.46 0.12
N ALA A 134 -8.20 -3.42 -0.60
CA ALA A 134 -7.96 -3.60 -2.03
C ALA A 134 -8.39 -2.38 -2.84
N ILE A 135 -9.60 -1.88 -2.62
CA ILE A 135 -10.14 -0.71 -3.31
C ILE A 135 -9.30 0.53 -2.96
N ARG A 136 -8.92 0.72 -1.70
CA ARG A 136 -8.07 1.84 -1.26
C ARG A 136 -6.71 1.84 -1.97
N ILE A 137 -6.08 0.68 -2.06
CA ILE A 137 -4.79 0.51 -2.76
C ILE A 137 -4.93 0.88 -4.24
N GLU A 138 -6.00 0.45 -4.89
CA GLU A 138 -6.28 0.76 -6.30
C GLU A 138 -6.51 2.26 -6.50
N VAL A 139 -7.40 2.90 -5.70
CA VAL A 139 -7.69 4.34 -5.76
C VAL A 139 -6.42 5.18 -5.67
N ASN A 140 -5.50 4.81 -4.79
CA ASN A 140 -4.34 5.63 -4.45
C ASN A 140 -3.04 5.15 -5.10
N ASN A 141 -3.08 4.05 -5.88
CA ASN A 141 -1.89 3.40 -6.46
C ASN A 141 -0.78 3.16 -5.41
N GLU A 142 -1.18 2.72 -4.21
CA GLU A 142 -0.29 2.66 -3.04
C GLU A 142 0.93 1.75 -3.27
N LEU A 143 0.78 0.67 -4.04
CA LEU A 143 1.83 -0.32 -4.25
C LEU A 143 2.69 -0.04 -5.49
N GLY A 144 2.07 0.45 -6.57
CA GLY A 144 2.75 0.62 -7.85
C GLY A 144 3.90 1.61 -7.82
N ILE A 145 3.79 2.63 -6.95
CA ILE A 145 4.79 3.70 -6.83
C ILE A 145 5.98 3.36 -5.91
N LEU A 146 5.90 2.30 -5.09
CA LEU A 146 6.87 2.08 -4.00
C LEU A 146 8.28 1.79 -4.50
N LYS A 147 8.42 0.90 -5.49
CA LYS A 147 9.75 0.48 -5.97
C LYS A 147 10.52 1.68 -6.54
N ASP A 148 9.93 2.37 -7.49
CA ASP A 148 10.56 3.49 -8.19
C ASP A 148 10.88 4.64 -7.22
N THR A 149 9.99 4.88 -6.25
CA THR A 149 10.24 5.86 -5.17
C THR A 149 11.46 5.47 -4.33
N MET A 150 11.62 4.20 -3.96
CA MET A 150 12.79 3.77 -3.18
C MET A 150 14.08 3.93 -3.99
N GLU A 151 14.06 3.61 -5.28
CA GLU A 151 15.21 3.81 -6.16
C GLU A 151 15.57 5.30 -6.30
N ALA A 152 14.57 6.17 -6.48
CA ALA A 152 14.75 7.61 -6.52
C ALA A 152 15.33 8.15 -5.19
N CYS A 153 14.78 7.71 -4.04
CA CYS A 153 15.30 8.12 -2.73
C CYS A 153 16.77 7.73 -2.55
N VAL A 154 17.13 6.48 -2.88
CA VAL A 154 18.52 6.02 -2.76
C VAL A 154 19.44 6.80 -3.68
N SER A 155 19.01 7.19 -4.87
CA SER A 155 19.82 8.02 -5.77
C SER A 155 20.12 9.41 -5.21
N HIS A 156 19.22 9.97 -4.38
CA HIS A 156 19.38 11.27 -3.72
C HIS A 156 20.01 11.22 -2.31
N LEU A 157 20.38 10.05 -1.82
CA LEU A 157 21.11 9.96 -0.55
C LEU A 157 22.59 10.33 -0.72
N LYS A 158 23.16 10.98 0.31
CA LYS A 158 24.62 11.00 0.52
C LYS A 158 25.10 9.61 0.90
N VAL A 159 26.37 9.30 0.67
CA VAL A 159 27.01 8.09 1.23
C VAL A 159 26.91 8.13 2.76
N GLY A 160 26.46 7.03 3.36
CA GLY A 160 26.12 6.95 4.79
C GLY A 160 24.72 7.47 5.15
N GLY A 161 24.01 8.09 4.21
CA GLY A 161 22.60 8.50 4.40
C GLY A 161 21.65 7.30 4.43
N ARG A 162 20.46 7.47 5.04
CA ARG A 162 19.55 6.35 5.33
C ARG A 162 18.14 6.55 4.79
N VAL A 163 17.51 5.46 4.38
CA VAL A 163 16.06 5.39 4.17
C VAL A 163 15.43 4.48 5.21
N GLY A 164 14.49 5.02 5.97
CA GLY A 164 13.63 4.27 6.88
C GLY A 164 12.20 4.21 6.33
N VAL A 165 11.62 3.01 6.26
CA VAL A 165 10.25 2.81 5.78
C VAL A 165 9.45 2.02 6.79
N ILE A 166 8.33 2.60 7.25
CA ILE A 166 7.33 1.94 8.09
C ILE A 166 6.19 1.49 7.18
N THR A 167 5.92 0.19 7.16
CA THR A 167 4.84 -0.44 6.42
C THR A 167 3.79 -0.98 7.37
N PHE A 168 2.50 -1.00 6.99
CA PHE A 168 1.40 -1.50 7.82
C PHE A 168 0.69 -2.71 7.24
N GLN A 169 1.02 -3.09 6.01
CA GLN A 169 0.45 -4.25 5.34
C GLN A 169 1.53 -5.14 4.69
N SER A 170 1.20 -6.43 4.55
CA SER A 170 2.12 -7.45 4.03
C SER A 170 2.62 -7.18 2.61
N LEU A 171 1.77 -6.57 1.77
CA LEU A 171 2.10 -6.26 0.38
C LEU A 171 3.14 -5.14 0.28
N GLU A 172 2.96 -4.05 1.04
CA GLU A 172 3.95 -2.99 1.14
C GLU A 172 5.30 -3.55 1.60
N ASP A 173 5.30 -4.29 2.73
CA ASP A 173 6.53 -4.86 3.30
C ASP A 173 7.25 -5.79 2.31
N ARG A 174 6.50 -6.58 1.54
CA ARG A 174 7.04 -7.47 0.52
C ARG A 174 7.74 -6.70 -0.59
N ILE A 175 7.13 -5.60 -1.08
CA ILE A 175 7.69 -4.75 -2.14
C ILE A 175 8.94 -4.04 -1.64
N ILE A 176 8.88 -3.37 -0.48
CA ILE A 176 10.01 -2.66 0.11
C ILE A 176 11.18 -3.60 0.38
N LYS A 177 10.90 -4.78 0.99
CA LYS A 177 11.92 -5.81 1.22
C LYS A 177 12.58 -6.26 -0.08
N LYS A 178 11.80 -6.46 -1.15
CA LYS A 178 12.30 -6.88 -2.45
C LYS A 178 13.16 -5.79 -3.09
N ALA A 179 12.70 -4.55 -3.11
CA ALA A 179 13.42 -3.41 -3.65
C ALA A 179 14.76 -3.20 -2.93
N PHE A 180 14.78 -3.19 -1.61
CA PHE A 180 16.01 -3.06 -0.84
C PHE A 180 16.98 -4.23 -1.08
N LYS A 181 16.47 -5.46 -1.16
CA LYS A 181 17.29 -6.64 -1.46
C LYS A 181 17.89 -6.60 -2.87
N GLU A 182 17.17 -6.06 -3.85
CA GLU A 182 17.70 -5.86 -5.22
C GLU A 182 18.84 -4.84 -5.22
N MET A 183 18.67 -3.70 -4.53
CA MET A 183 19.69 -2.65 -4.42
C MET A 183 20.90 -3.05 -3.54
N GLU A 184 20.76 -4.08 -2.70
CA GLU A 184 21.83 -4.62 -1.84
C GLU A 184 22.73 -5.64 -2.55
N ARG A 185 22.37 -6.08 -3.75
CA ARG A 185 23.16 -7.06 -4.50
C ARG A 185 24.39 -6.41 -5.12
N ASP A 186 25.53 -7.13 -5.09
CA ASP A 186 26.74 -6.76 -5.82
C ASP A 186 26.69 -7.21 -7.29
N CYS A 187 25.84 -8.19 -7.60
CA CYS A 187 25.70 -8.76 -8.94
C CYS A 187 24.24 -9.16 -9.21
N ILE A 188 23.77 -8.86 -10.43
CA ILE A 188 22.43 -9.22 -10.93
C ILE A 188 22.49 -10.22 -12.09
N CYS A 189 23.67 -10.77 -12.43
CA CYS A 189 23.80 -11.82 -13.43
C CYS A 189 23.03 -13.08 -13.01
N PRO A 190 22.55 -13.86 -14.00
CA PRO A 190 22.06 -15.20 -13.73
C PRO A 190 23.13 -16.06 -13.02
N PRO A 191 22.72 -16.92 -12.03
CA PRO A 191 23.67 -17.72 -11.27
C PRO A 191 24.54 -18.69 -12.10
N GLU A 192 24.09 -19.03 -13.31
CA GLU A 192 24.75 -19.95 -14.23
C GLU A 192 25.95 -19.31 -14.97
N LEU A 193 26.08 -17.98 -14.93
CA LEU A 193 27.20 -17.29 -15.57
C LEU A 193 28.47 -17.42 -14.72
N PRO A 194 29.56 -17.98 -15.29
CA PRO A 194 30.81 -18.21 -14.56
C PRO A 194 31.57 -16.92 -14.21
N VAL A 195 31.29 -15.83 -14.93
CA VAL A 195 31.93 -14.52 -14.72
C VAL A 195 30.89 -13.43 -14.77
N CYS A 196 30.99 -12.50 -13.83
CA CYS A 196 30.10 -11.33 -13.78
C CYS A 196 30.35 -10.38 -14.96
N VAL A 197 29.27 -10.04 -15.71
CA VAL A 197 29.30 -9.12 -16.85
C VAL A 197 28.35 -7.94 -16.68
N CYS A 198 27.64 -7.84 -15.53
CA CYS A 198 26.62 -6.80 -15.35
C CYS A 198 27.18 -5.46 -14.84
N HIS A 199 28.41 -5.42 -14.34
CA HIS A 199 29.02 -4.22 -13.73
C HIS A 199 28.13 -3.57 -12.65
N HIS A 200 27.20 -4.34 -12.08
CA HIS A 200 26.32 -3.88 -11.02
C HIS A 200 27.08 -3.87 -9.68
N HIS A 201 26.84 -2.85 -8.88
CA HIS A 201 27.37 -2.73 -7.53
C HIS A 201 26.21 -2.43 -6.58
N ARG A 202 26.30 -2.94 -5.37
CA ARG A 202 25.30 -2.62 -4.35
C ARG A 202 25.25 -1.12 -4.11
N LEU A 203 24.05 -0.62 -3.96
CA LEU A 203 23.77 0.78 -3.69
C LEU A 203 23.53 1.04 -2.20
N VAL A 204 23.07 0.03 -1.47
CA VAL A 204 22.71 0.11 -0.06
C VAL A 204 23.16 -1.11 0.71
N LYS A 205 23.17 -0.99 2.04
CA LYS A 205 23.25 -2.12 2.97
C LYS A 205 22.13 -2.02 3.99
N SER A 206 21.57 -3.15 4.40
CA SER A 206 20.54 -3.22 5.45
C SER A 206 21.11 -2.85 6.82
N ILE A 207 20.38 -2.03 7.57
CA ILE A 207 20.73 -1.67 8.95
C ILE A 207 19.85 -2.50 9.91
N GLY A 208 20.45 -3.54 10.47
CA GLY A 208 19.77 -4.45 11.38
C GLY A 208 18.72 -5.33 10.69
N LYS A 209 17.83 -5.90 11.50
CA LYS A 209 16.66 -6.67 11.02
C LYS A 209 15.43 -5.78 10.99
N ALA A 210 14.40 -6.20 10.24
CA ALA A 210 13.08 -5.57 10.30
C ALA A 210 12.59 -5.50 11.75
N GLN A 211 12.20 -4.30 12.18
CA GLN A 211 11.75 -4.04 13.54
C GLN A 211 10.22 -4.00 13.59
N LYS A 212 9.67 -4.61 14.63
CA LYS A 212 8.23 -4.59 14.94
C LYS A 212 8.00 -3.78 16.20
N PRO A 213 6.80 -3.23 16.41
CA PRO A 213 6.47 -2.50 17.62
C PRO A 213 6.57 -3.40 18.86
N SER A 214 6.96 -2.82 19.98
CA SER A 214 6.97 -3.51 21.28
C SER A 214 5.54 -3.79 21.77
N ALA A 215 5.40 -4.70 22.72
CA ALA A 215 4.09 -4.97 23.36
C ALA A 215 3.52 -3.69 24.01
N LYS A 216 4.36 -2.89 24.65
CA LYS A 216 3.99 -1.60 25.25
C LYS A 216 3.46 -0.62 24.21
N GLU A 217 4.14 -0.48 23.09
CA GLU A 217 3.72 0.40 21.98
C GLU A 217 2.38 -0.04 21.40
N ILE A 218 2.14 -1.35 21.25
CA ILE A 218 0.86 -1.89 20.76
C ILE A 218 -0.27 -1.61 21.77
N GLU A 219 0.01 -1.64 23.07
CA GLU A 219 -0.96 -1.32 24.13
C GLU A 219 -1.34 0.16 24.09
N GLU A 220 -0.35 1.05 23.95
CA GLU A 220 -0.55 2.50 23.84
C GLU A 220 -1.15 2.92 22.50
N ASN A 221 -0.76 2.24 21.40
CA ASN A 221 -1.23 2.49 20.04
C ASN A 221 -1.57 1.17 19.32
N PRO A 222 -2.79 0.64 19.44
CA PRO A 222 -3.20 -0.61 18.77
C PRO A 222 -3.08 -0.56 17.24
N ARG A 223 -3.06 0.62 16.61
CA ARG A 223 -2.89 0.78 15.16
C ARG A 223 -1.48 0.43 14.70
N ALA A 224 -0.48 0.52 15.58
CA ALA A 224 0.90 0.13 15.29
C ALA A 224 1.10 -1.39 15.18
N ARG A 225 0.14 -2.22 15.57
CA ARG A 225 0.28 -3.69 15.64
C ARG A 225 0.90 -4.33 14.40
N SER A 226 0.58 -3.83 13.22
CA SER A 226 1.04 -4.39 11.95
C SER A 226 2.27 -3.66 11.39
N ALA A 227 2.78 -2.65 12.09
CA ALA A 227 3.91 -1.85 11.65
C ALA A 227 5.19 -2.69 11.53
N VAL A 228 5.94 -2.47 10.46
CA VAL A 228 7.27 -3.05 10.25
C VAL A 228 8.20 -1.96 9.74
N LEU A 229 9.23 -1.63 10.52
CA LEU A 229 10.28 -0.69 10.10
C LEU A 229 11.43 -1.43 9.44
N ARG A 230 11.82 -0.98 8.24
CA ARG A 230 13.05 -1.38 7.55
C ARG A 230 13.93 -0.17 7.31
N VAL A 231 15.24 -0.35 7.50
CA VAL A 231 16.22 0.72 7.29
C VAL A 231 17.36 0.20 6.42
N VAL A 232 17.73 1.01 5.42
CA VAL A 232 18.93 0.81 4.61
C VAL A 232 19.80 2.05 4.64
N GLU A 233 21.11 1.86 4.46
CA GLU A 233 22.12 2.93 4.40
C GLU A 233 22.79 2.90 3.03
N ARG A 234 22.98 4.06 2.42
CA ARG A 234 23.73 4.24 1.17
C ARG A 234 25.21 3.89 1.37
N VAL A 235 25.77 3.04 0.51
CA VAL A 235 27.20 2.70 0.51
C VAL A 235 27.98 3.43 -0.57
#